data_59b3c80c45a0db29a56b89f07b0481e1
#
_entry.id   59b3c80c45a0db29a56b89f07b0481e1
#
_cell.length_a   1.000
_cell.length_b   1.000
_cell.length_c   1.000
_cell.angle_alpha   90.00
_cell.angle_beta   90.00
_cell.angle_gamma   90.00
#
_symmetry.space_group_name_H-M   'P 1'
#
loop_
_entity.id
_entity.type
_entity.pdbx_description
1 polymer ?
#
loop_
_entity_poly.entity_id
_entity_poly.type
_entity_poly.pdbx_seq_one_letter_code
_entity_poly.pdbx_strand_id
1 'polypeptide(L)'
;IGEEAKADSIVEEVREAYHREQAVSQAITERRSIVSGASFRGTWYVPSGSTYMGQLFRDAGADYAYADRQSDGSIPLNMEQALQVFGEADVWVGCNAKTMSELRQIDEKQTWFRAYKTGEVYNFYRRQNENGANDFWETGVVHPEYILRDLRYALYPTTMPDYEPIFLERLQ
;
A
#
# COMPACT_ATOMS: atom_id res chain seq x y z
N ILE A 1 -5.44 0.12 -35.20
CA ILE A 1 -5.18 -1.14 -35.90
C ILE A 1 -3.70 -1.07 -36.35
N GLY A 2 -2.87 -2.00 -35.89
CA GLY A 2 -1.42 -2.01 -36.18
C GLY A 2 -0.51 -1.59 -35.03
N GLU A 3 -1.03 -1.33 -33.84
CA GLU A 3 -0.25 -0.99 -32.64
C GLU A 3 -0.01 -2.19 -31.71
N GLU A 4 -0.37 -3.41 -32.14
CA GLU A 4 -0.27 -4.62 -31.32
C GLU A 4 1.16 -4.88 -30.86
N ALA A 5 2.14 -4.82 -31.78
CA ALA A 5 3.54 -5.02 -31.45
C ALA A 5 4.08 -3.96 -30.46
N LYS A 6 3.57 -2.74 -30.52
CA LYS A 6 3.94 -1.68 -29.59
C LYS A 6 3.30 -1.89 -28.22
N ALA A 7 2.04 -2.33 -28.19
CA ALA A 7 1.37 -2.69 -26.96
C ALA A 7 2.07 -3.87 -26.25
N ASP A 8 2.44 -4.91 -27.00
CA ASP A 8 3.18 -6.05 -26.48
C ASP A 8 4.56 -5.64 -25.92
N SER A 9 5.27 -4.73 -26.58
CA SER A 9 6.55 -4.20 -26.09
C SER A 9 6.38 -3.46 -24.77
N ILE A 10 5.35 -2.61 -24.63
CA ILE A 10 5.07 -1.86 -23.40
C ILE A 10 4.72 -2.82 -22.26
N VAL A 11 3.86 -3.80 -22.52
CA VAL A 11 3.48 -4.80 -21.51
C VAL A 11 4.69 -5.59 -21.04
N GLU A 12 5.59 -5.97 -21.95
CA GLU A 12 6.81 -6.70 -21.57
C GLU A 12 7.77 -5.84 -20.75
N GLU A 13 7.97 -4.59 -21.11
CA GLU A 13 8.79 -3.64 -20.35
C GLU A 13 8.27 -3.46 -18.91
N VAL A 14 6.96 -3.29 -18.73
CA VAL A 14 6.29 -3.19 -17.41
C VAL A 14 6.47 -4.49 -16.63
N ARG A 15 6.25 -5.63 -17.27
CA ARG A 15 6.44 -6.96 -16.66
C ARG A 15 7.86 -7.16 -16.15
N GLU A 16 8.86 -6.89 -17.00
CA GLU A 16 10.26 -6.99 -16.60
C GLU A 16 10.62 -6.03 -15.46
N ALA A 17 10.11 -4.78 -15.50
CA ALA A 17 10.31 -3.81 -14.44
C ALA A 17 9.70 -4.31 -13.13
N TYR A 18 8.48 -4.84 -13.17
CA TYR A 18 7.81 -5.41 -12.01
C TYR A 18 8.61 -6.57 -11.39
N HIS A 19 9.06 -7.51 -12.21
CA HIS A 19 9.83 -8.66 -11.73
C HIS A 19 11.19 -8.25 -11.15
N ARG A 20 11.84 -7.22 -11.69
CA ARG A 20 13.07 -6.67 -11.09
C ARG A 20 12.80 -6.12 -9.68
N GLU A 21 11.74 -5.32 -9.50
CA GLU A 21 11.37 -4.78 -8.18
C GLU A 21 10.98 -5.90 -7.21
N GLN A 22 10.19 -6.88 -7.66
CA GLN A 22 9.80 -8.04 -6.87
C GLN A 22 11.04 -8.83 -6.40
N ALA A 23 12.00 -9.10 -7.27
CA ALA A 23 13.21 -9.83 -6.92
C ALA A 23 14.03 -9.12 -5.83
N VAL A 24 14.16 -7.78 -5.91
CA VAL A 24 14.83 -6.99 -4.88
C VAL A 24 14.10 -7.09 -3.54
N SER A 25 12.78 -6.99 -3.56
CA SER A 25 11.95 -7.07 -2.35
C SER A 25 12.00 -8.46 -1.70
N GLN A 26 11.99 -9.52 -2.51
CA GLN A 26 12.03 -10.91 -2.02
C GLN A 26 13.40 -11.30 -1.41
N ALA A 27 14.45 -10.58 -1.73
CA ALA A 27 15.78 -10.77 -1.12
C ALA A 27 15.87 -10.24 0.33
N ILE A 28 14.87 -9.46 0.78
CA ILE A 28 14.81 -8.91 2.13
C ILE A 28 14.38 -10.01 3.11
N THR A 29 15.21 -10.29 4.09
CA THR A 29 14.99 -11.36 5.08
C THR A 29 14.25 -10.90 6.33
N GLU A 30 14.51 -9.68 6.78
CA GLU A 30 13.82 -9.06 7.93
C GLU A 30 12.60 -8.28 7.43
N ARG A 31 11.45 -8.93 7.42
CA ARG A 31 10.22 -8.37 6.87
C ARG A 31 9.52 -7.48 7.89
N ARG A 32 9.14 -6.29 7.46
CA ARG A 32 8.30 -5.37 8.22
C ARG A 32 6.83 -5.68 7.97
N SER A 33 6.05 -5.59 9.04
CA SER A 33 4.62 -5.83 9.00
C SER A 33 3.86 -4.62 8.45
N ILE A 34 2.76 -4.89 7.72
CA ILE A 34 1.96 -3.86 7.08
C ILE A 34 0.47 -3.99 7.42
N VAL A 35 -0.17 -2.85 7.68
CA VAL A 35 -1.63 -2.70 7.66
C VAL A 35 -2.04 -1.79 6.52
N SER A 36 -3.21 -2.05 5.95
CA SER A 36 -3.79 -1.23 4.90
C SER A 36 -5.25 -0.89 5.18
N GLY A 37 -5.74 0.12 4.48
CA GLY A 37 -7.13 0.53 4.53
C GLY A 37 -7.39 1.58 5.59
N ALA A 38 -8.69 1.78 5.84
CA ALA A 38 -9.19 2.78 6.78
C ALA A 38 -10.57 2.39 7.29
N SER A 39 -10.95 2.98 8.41
CA SER A 39 -12.32 2.86 8.91
C SER A 39 -13.27 3.66 8.02
N PHE A 40 -14.32 3.00 7.55
CA PHE A 40 -15.44 3.64 6.87
C PHE A 40 -16.75 3.26 7.56
N ARG A 41 -17.41 4.26 8.18
CA ARG A 41 -18.66 4.06 8.93
C ARG A 41 -18.58 2.97 10.01
N GLY A 42 -17.43 2.91 10.70
CA GLY A 42 -17.19 1.95 11.79
C GLY A 42 -16.72 0.55 11.33
N THR A 43 -16.55 0.34 10.04
CA THR A 43 -15.99 -0.90 9.49
C THR A 43 -14.62 -0.60 8.86
N TRP A 44 -13.63 -1.39 9.21
CA TRP A 44 -12.31 -1.35 8.60
C TRP A 44 -12.23 -2.37 7.48
N TYR A 45 -11.84 -1.94 6.29
CA TYR A 45 -11.71 -2.82 5.14
C TYR A 45 -10.22 -3.06 4.83
N VAL A 46 -9.81 -4.34 4.84
CA VAL A 46 -8.46 -4.75 4.48
C VAL A 46 -8.49 -5.67 3.25
N PRO A 47 -7.52 -5.62 2.35
CA PRO A 47 -7.45 -6.54 1.22
C PRO A 47 -7.22 -7.98 1.70
N SER A 48 -7.79 -8.97 1.02
CA SER A 48 -7.37 -10.36 1.20
C SER A 48 -6.05 -10.61 0.44
N GLY A 49 -5.34 -11.67 0.79
CA GLY A 49 -4.08 -12.04 0.14
C GLY A 49 -4.20 -12.39 -1.34
N SER A 50 -5.41 -12.78 -1.80
CA SER A 50 -5.71 -13.07 -3.21
C SER A 50 -6.06 -11.84 -4.04
N THR A 51 -6.28 -10.67 -3.43
CA THR A 51 -6.58 -9.44 -4.14
C THR A 51 -5.31 -8.82 -4.75
N TYR A 52 -5.51 -7.88 -5.70
CA TYR A 52 -4.42 -7.12 -6.30
C TYR A 52 -3.50 -6.46 -5.26
N MET A 53 -4.07 -5.77 -4.25
CA MET A 53 -3.26 -5.14 -3.20
C MET A 53 -2.59 -6.18 -2.28
N GLY A 54 -3.26 -7.29 -1.97
CA GLY A 54 -2.65 -8.38 -1.19
C GLY A 54 -1.44 -9.00 -1.91
N GLN A 55 -1.52 -9.15 -3.23
CA GLN A 55 -0.40 -9.57 -4.07
C GLN A 55 0.76 -8.56 -4.01
N LEU A 56 0.45 -7.26 -4.17
CA LEU A 56 1.45 -6.20 -4.11
C LEU A 56 2.17 -6.15 -2.76
N PHE A 57 1.47 -6.36 -1.63
CA PHE A 57 2.11 -6.44 -0.31
C PHE A 57 3.10 -7.60 -0.21
N ARG A 58 2.70 -8.78 -0.70
CA ARG A 58 3.58 -9.96 -0.75
C ARG A 58 4.81 -9.69 -1.61
N ASP A 59 4.61 -9.11 -2.80
CA ASP A 59 5.66 -8.85 -3.77
C ASP A 59 6.60 -7.72 -3.33
N ALA A 60 6.10 -6.78 -2.52
CA ALA A 60 6.90 -5.75 -1.85
C ALA A 60 7.73 -6.28 -0.66
N GLY A 61 7.60 -7.56 -0.32
CA GLY A 61 8.31 -8.17 0.81
C GLY A 61 7.71 -7.84 2.19
N ALA A 62 6.44 -7.44 2.25
CA ALA A 62 5.77 -7.18 3.51
C ALA A 62 5.43 -8.48 4.26
N ASP A 63 5.43 -8.39 5.60
CA ASP A 63 4.74 -9.34 6.46
C ASP A 63 3.27 -8.88 6.61
N TYR A 64 2.39 -9.53 5.87
CA TYR A 64 0.97 -9.18 5.86
C TYR A 64 0.14 -10.28 6.51
N ALA A 65 -0.52 -9.97 7.62
CA ALA A 65 -1.25 -10.94 8.44
C ALA A 65 -2.34 -11.73 7.69
N TYR A 66 -2.86 -11.19 6.58
CA TYR A 66 -3.87 -11.85 5.75
C TYR A 66 -3.33 -12.31 4.38
N ALA A 67 -2.02 -12.50 4.25
CA ALA A 67 -1.39 -12.95 3.00
C ALA A 67 -1.96 -14.26 2.47
N ASP A 68 -2.35 -15.17 3.36
CA ASP A 68 -2.89 -16.50 3.01
C ASP A 68 -4.43 -16.54 2.95
N ARG A 69 -5.10 -15.43 3.28
CA ARG A 69 -6.56 -15.36 3.20
C ARG A 69 -7.01 -15.31 1.74
N GLN A 70 -7.97 -16.15 1.39
CA GLN A 70 -8.58 -16.21 0.07
C GLN A 70 -9.99 -15.62 0.16
N SER A 71 -10.22 -14.53 -0.56
CA SER A 71 -11.52 -13.86 -0.69
C SER A 71 -11.50 -13.03 -1.96
N ASP A 72 -12.63 -12.92 -2.63
CA ASP A 72 -12.77 -12.15 -3.88
C ASP A 72 -12.73 -10.62 -3.67
N GLY A 73 -12.52 -10.16 -2.44
CA GLY A 73 -12.54 -8.74 -2.14
C GLY A 73 -11.91 -8.41 -0.79
N SER A 74 -12.27 -7.24 -0.29
CA SER A 74 -11.83 -6.78 1.03
C SER A 74 -12.53 -7.52 2.16
N ILE A 75 -11.80 -7.74 3.24
CA ILE A 75 -12.28 -8.37 4.46
C ILE A 75 -12.75 -7.26 5.41
N PRO A 76 -14.04 -7.24 5.80
CA PRO A 76 -14.53 -6.29 6.77
C PRO A 76 -14.14 -6.70 8.20
N LEU A 77 -13.66 -5.74 8.97
CA LEU A 77 -13.30 -5.89 10.39
C LEU A 77 -13.98 -4.78 11.18
N ASN A 78 -14.33 -5.04 12.44
CA ASN A 78 -14.57 -3.94 13.36
C ASN A 78 -13.21 -3.41 13.87
N MET A 79 -13.22 -2.27 14.56
CA MET A 79 -11.98 -1.62 15.03
C MET A 79 -11.19 -2.50 16.00
N GLU A 80 -11.87 -3.26 16.87
CA GLU A 80 -11.20 -4.14 17.83
C GLU A 80 -10.48 -5.29 17.11
N GLN A 81 -11.12 -5.89 16.11
CA GLN A 81 -10.50 -6.91 15.26
C GLN A 81 -9.31 -6.35 14.48
N ALA A 82 -9.45 -5.14 13.91
CA ALA A 82 -8.36 -4.49 13.19
C ALA A 82 -7.15 -4.23 14.12
N LEU A 83 -7.39 -3.74 15.33
CA LEU A 83 -6.35 -3.52 16.33
C LEU A 83 -5.73 -4.84 16.81
N GLN A 84 -6.54 -5.87 17.01
CA GLN A 84 -6.04 -7.19 17.44
C GLN A 84 -5.09 -7.81 16.42
N VAL A 85 -5.41 -7.68 15.12
CA VAL A 85 -4.61 -8.30 14.04
C VAL A 85 -3.45 -7.41 13.60
N PHE A 86 -3.68 -6.10 13.48
CA PHE A 86 -2.76 -5.17 12.84
C PHE A 86 -2.25 -4.06 13.77
N GLY A 87 -2.65 -4.05 15.04
CA GLY A 87 -2.30 -2.97 15.98
C GLY A 87 -0.80 -2.73 16.12
N GLU A 88 0.00 -3.79 15.99
CA GLU A 88 1.46 -3.75 16.08
C GLU A 88 2.17 -3.68 14.70
N ALA A 89 1.42 -3.44 13.62
CA ALA A 89 2.02 -3.29 12.30
C ALA A 89 3.01 -2.13 12.26
N ASP A 90 4.13 -2.34 11.57
CA ASP A 90 5.22 -1.37 11.45
C ASP A 90 4.85 -0.19 10.55
N VAL A 91 4.08 -0.46 9.50
CA VAL A 91 3.72 0.50 8.46
C VAL A 91 2.24 0.42 8.16
N TRP A 92 1.62 1.57 7.99
CA TRP A 92 0.22 1.70 7.55
C TRP A 92 0.15 2.41 6.21
N VAL A 93 -0.44 1.79 5.20
CA VAL A 93 -0.61 2.37 3.85
C VAL A 93 -2.08 2.48 3.47
N GLY A 94 -2.40 3.44 2.60
CA GLY A 94 -3.74 3.59 2.05
C GLY A 94 -4.78 4.08 3.05
N CYS A 95 -4.38 4.87 4.04
CA CYS A 95 -5.32 5.58 4.89
C CYS A 95 -6.09 6.65 4.10
N ASN A 96 -7.26 7.04 4.60
CA ASN A 96 -8.17 8.00 3.96
C ASN A 96 -8.07 9.43 4.55
N ALA A 97 -6.89 9.81 5.00
CA ALA A 97 -6.59 11.12 5.57
C ALA A 97 -5.36 11.74 4.91
N LYS A 98 -5.24 13.06 4.97
CA LYS A 98 -4.06 13.81 4.50
C LYS A 98 -3.09 14.16 5.62
N THR A 99 -3.58 14.17 6.87
CA THR A 99 -2.77 14.49 8.04
C THR A 99 -3.05 13.48 9.17
N MET A 100 -2.10 13.36 10.10
CA MET A 100 -2.26 12.57 11.32
C MET A 100 -3.43 13.09 12.18
N SER A 101 -3.66 14.41 12.18
CA SER A 101 -4.78 15.03 12.90
C SER A 101 -6.13 14.64 12.30
N GLU A 102 -6.28 14.65 10.99
CA GLU A 102 -7.50 14.18 10.32
C GLU A 102 -7.78 12.71 10.62
N LEU A 103 -6.74 11.87 10.59
CA LEU A 103 -6.87 10.45 10.87
C LEU A 103 -7.41 10.21 12.30
N ARG A 104 -6.90 10.96 13.28
CA ARG A 104 -7.41 10.95 14.65
C ARG A 104 -8.86 11.43 14.75
N GLN A 105 -9.25 12.45 13.97
CA GLN A 105 -10.62 12.98 13.97
C GLN A 105 -11.64 12.01 13.40
N ILE A 106 -11.25 11.17 12.45
CA ILE A 106 -12.10 10.12 11.87
C ILE A 106 -12.47 9.09 12.94
N ASP A 107 -11.48 8.60 13.69
CA ASP A 107 -11.68 7.69 14.83
C ASP A 107 -10.44 7.75 15.74
N GLU A 108 -10.63 8.16 16.99
CA GLU A 108 -9.52 8.28 17.95
C GLU A 108 -8.80 6.95 18.19
N LYS A 109 -9.47 5.80 18.07
CA LYS A 109 -8.86 4.47 18.20
C LYS A 109 -7.78 4.20 17.14
N GLN A 110 -7.78 4.92 16.03
CA GLN A 110 -6.71 4.84 15.02
C GLN A 110 -5.34 5.25 15.57
N THR A 111 -5.31 6.08 16.61
CA THR A 111 -4.07 6.47 17.30
C THR A 111 -3.43 5.31 18.10
N TRP A 112 -4.15 4.20 18.28
CA TRP A 112 -3.66 3.05 19.03
C TRP A 112 -2.75 2.14 18.20
N PHE A 113 -2.83 2.23 16.87
CA PHE A 113 -1.91 1.49 15.99
C PHE A 113 -0.46 1.95 16.21
N ARG A 114 0.47 0.99 16.22
CA ARG A 114 1.90 1.27 16.31
C ARG A 114 2.38 2.19 15.19
N ALA A 115 1.97 1.93 13.95
CA ALA A 115 2.32 2.76 12.80
C ALA A 115 1.89 4.22 12.99
N TYR A 116 0.73 4.50 13.60
CA TYR A 116 0.34 5.85 13.95
C TYR A 116 1.31 6.49 14.97
N LYS A 117 1.63 5.76 16.05
CA LYS A 117 2.52 6.26 17.12
C LYS A 117 3.94 6.54 16.64
N THR A 118 4.41 5.78 15.65
CA THR A 118 5.75 5.94 15.05
C THR A 118 5.75 6.90 13.86
N GLY A 119 4.58 7.36 13.40
CA GLY A 119 4.45 8.23 12.23
C GLY A 119 4.72 7.52 10.90
N GLU A 120 4.61 6.18 10.86
CA GLU A 120 4.81 5.37 9.64
C GLU A 120 3.47 5.14 8.92
N VAL A 121 2.77 6.23 8.63
CA VAL A 121 1.45 6.24 7.99
C VAL A 121 1.52 6.95 6.65
N TYR A 122 0.99 6.31 5.63
CA TYR A 122 1.04 6.78 4.24
C TYR A 122 -0.35 6.70 3.60
N ASN A 123 -0.69 7.72 2.81
CA ASN A 123 -1.81 7.68 1.85
C ASN A 123 -1.26 7.49 0.42
N PHE A 124 -2.17 7.35 -0.57
CA PHE A 124 -1.82 7.30 -2.00
C PHE A 124 -2.18 8.62 -2.71
N TYR A 125 -2.03 9.78 -2.05
CA TYR A 125 -2.55 11.06 -2.54
C TYR A 125 -1.50 11.99 -3.12
N ARG A 126 -0.22 11.56 -3.21
CA ARG A 126 0.86 12.40 -3.74
C ARG A 126 0.57 12.98 -5.13
N ARG A 127 -0.18 12.26 -5.96
CA ARG A 127 -0.62 12.69 -7.29
C ARG A 127 -2.14 12.85 -7.39
N GLN A 128 -2.77 13.28 -6.31
CA GLN A 128 -4.16 13.67 -6.32
C GLN A 128 -4.28 15.15 -6.74
N ASN A 129 -5.13 15.44 -7.72
CA ASN A 129 -5.41 16.82 -8.13
C ASN A 129 -6.45 17.50 -7.21
N GLU A 130 -6.67 18.79 -7.43
CA GLU A 130 -7.60 19.60 -6.63
C GLU A 130 -9.06 19.11 -6.71
N ASN A 131 -9.43 18.44 -7.79
CA ASN A 131 -10.77 17.86 -7.98
C ASN A 131 -10.92 16.46 -7.38
N GLY A 132 -9.88 15.92 -6.74
CA GLY A 132 -9.86 14.60 -6.12
C GLY A 132 -9.55 13.44 -7.07
N ALA A 133 -9.31 13.69 -8.38
CA ALA A 133 -8.81 12.62 -9.26
C ALA A 133 -7.39 12.22 -8.83
N ASN A 134 -7.15 10.92 -8.76
CA ASN A 134 -5.95 10.37 -8.19
C ASN A 134 -5.26 9.41 -9.19
N ASP A 135 -4.09 9.81 -9.64
CA ASP A 135 -3.26 9.09 -10.61
C ASP A 135 -2.87 7.66 -10.17
N PHE A 136 -2.94 7.37 -8.87
CA PHE A 136 -2.80 6.00 -8.37
C PHE A 136 -3.78 5.01 -9.03
N TRP A 137 -5.02 5.45 -9.29
CA TRP A 137 -6.05 4.63 -9.92
C TRP A 137 -6.01 4.64 -11.44
N GLU A 138 -5.18 5.48 -12.05
CA GLU A 138 -4.99 5.61 -13.49
C GLU A 138 -3.64 5.04 -13.90
N THR A 139 -2.55 5.77 -13.71
CA THR A 139 -1.19 5.33 -14.02
C THR A 139 -0.77 4.12 -13.19
N GLY A 140 -1.13 4.05 -11.90
CA GLY A 140 -0.77 2.95 -11.03
C GLY A 140 -1.32 1.59 -11.47
N VAL A 141 -2.49 1.56 -12.14
CA VAL A 141 -3.09 0.31 -12.64
C VAL A 141 -2.30 -0.25 -13.82
N VAL A 142 -1.74 0.60 -14.68
CA VAL A 142 -0.95 0.19 -15.86
C VAL A 142 0.55 0.10 -15.58
N HIS A 143 0.99 0.67 -14.44
CA HIS A 143 2.37 0.65 -13.96
C HIS A 143 2.47 0.11 -12.52
N PRO A 144 2.13 -1.16 -12.27
CA PRO A 144 2.16 -1.75 -10.93
C PRO A 144 3.57 -1.79 -10.31
N GLU A 145 4.62 -1.75 -11.12
CA GLU A 145 6.01 -1.65 -10.68
C GLU A 145 6.29 -0.35 -9.90
N TYR A 146 5.57 0.73 -10.21
CA TYR A 146 5.68 1.99 -9.45
C TYR A 146 5.07 1.85 -8.07
N ILE A 147 3.89 1.21 -7.97
CA ILE A 147 3.25 0.93 -6.68
C ILE A 147 4.13 -0.01 -5.84
N LEU A 148 4.69 -1.04 -6.47
CA LEU A 148 5.56 -2.00 -5.79
C LEU A 148 6.80 -1.31 -5.20
N ARG A 149 7.41 -0.40 -5.96
CA ARG A 149 8.56 0.40 -5.52
C ARG A 149 8.20 1.34 -4.37
N ASP A 150 7.05 2.01 -4.45
CA ASP A 150 6.53 2.88 -3.39
C ASP A 150 6.27 2.10 -2.09
N LEU A 151 5.66 0.92 -2.18
CA LEU A 151 5.43 0.04 -1.02
C LEU A 151 6.75 -0.42 -0.40
N ARG A 152 7.74 -0.80 -1.22
CA ARG A 152 9.08 -1.14 -0.71
C ARG A 152 9.74 0.04 -0.01
N TYR A 153 9.59 1.25 -0.54
CA TYR A 153 10.09 2.46 0.12
C TYR A 153 9.42 2.68 1.49
N ALA A 154 8.09 2.56 1.59
CA ALA A 154 7.40 2.70 2.87
C ALA A 154 7.85 1.64 3.90
N LEU A 155 8.08 0.41 3.44
CA LEU A 155 8.56 -0.69 4.28
C LEU A 155 10.04 -0.55 4.66
N TYR A 156 10.90 -0.14 3.72
CA TYR A 156 12.36 -0.19 3.85
C TYR A 156 13.04 1.12 3.40
N PRO A 157 12.68 2.29 3.96
CA PRO A 157 13.15 3.59 3.47
C PRO A 157 14.67 3.73 3.50
N THR A 158 15.35 3.11 4.45
CA THR A 158 16.81 3.14 4.57
C THR A 158 17.55 2.45 3.42
N THR A 159 16.88 1.56 2.69
CA THR A 159 17.44 0.89 1.51
C THR A 159 17.27 1.73 0.23
N MET A 160 16.56 2.84 0.31
CA MET A 160 16.19 3.68 -0.83
C MET A 160 16.33 5.18 -0.50
N PRO A 161 17.52 5.65 -0.04
CA PRO A 161 17.69 7.00 0.52
C PRO A 161 17.39 8.12 -0.48
N ASP A 162 17.59 7.89 -1.78
CA ASP A 162 17.41 8.88 -2.84
C ASP A 162 16.09 8.69 -3.63
N TYR A 163 15.23 7.77 -3.18
CA TYR A 163 13.97 7.51 -3.87
C TYR A 163 12.87 8.48 -3.43
N GLU A 164 12.23 9.10 -4.40
CA GLU A 164 11.00 9.87 -4.17
C GLU A 164 9.80 9.04 -4.59
N PRO A 165 8.85 8.73 -3.66
CA PRO A 165 7.64 8.00 -4.00
C PRO A 165 6.81 8.68 -5.08
N ILE A 166 6.19 7.87 -5.92
CA ILE A 166 5.36 8.36 -7.03
C ILE A 166 3.93 8.67 -6.54
N PHE A 167 3.35 7.77 -5.78
CA PHE A 167 1.96 7.85 -5.31
C PHE A 167 1.83 8.01 -3.80
N LEU A 168 2.78 7.43 -3.03
CA LEU A 168 2.73 7.48 -1.58
C LEU A 168 3.14 8.84 -1.04
N GLU A 169 2.41 9.30 -0.03
CA GLU A 169 2.71 10.48 0.75
C GLU A 169 2.63 10.12 2.23
N ARG A 170 3.70 10.42 2.98
CA ARG A 170 3.74 10.21 4.43
C ARG A 170 2.94 11.30 5.12
N LEU A 171 2.04 10.92 6.03
CA LEU A 171 1.26 11.86 6.82
C LEU A 171 2.14 12.64 7.80
N GLN A 172 1.78 13.91 7.99
CA GLN A 172 2.42 14.81 8.95
C GLN A 172 1.44 15.33 10.01
#